data_9d648b168a91ae3c51ec4f063727da6d
#
_entry.id   9d648b168a91ae3c51ec4f063727da6d
#
_cell.length_a   1.000
_cell.length_b   1.000
_cell.length_c   1.000
_cell.angle_alpha   90.00
_cell.angle_beta   90.00
_cell.angle_gamma   90.00
#
_symmetry.space_group_name_H-M   'P 1'
#
loop_
_entity.id
_entity.type
_entity.pdbx_description
1 polymer ?
#
loop_
_entity_poly.entity_id
_entity_poly.type
_entity_poly.pdbx_seq_one_letter_code
_entity_poly.pdbx_strand_id
1 'polypeptide(L)'
;LKGFSELRVPDGEEREYDLFIAVDCAALDRLGKAQPAFEKAGKTLCIDHHVSNKGYALTNIIDGDASSACEVICRLLDMEKVSRDAASALYMGIAHDTGVFQYSCTSPETMRLAAALMEKQIPYTEILEETFYKKTYLQNQVMGKALLESMRLLNGKCVVSVMRQKDMDFFGVTTTDLDGIVSQMRLTRGVEVAIFLYETN
;
A
#
# COMPACT_ATOMS: atom_id res chain seq x y z
N LEU A 1 -3.59 0.92 14.36
CA LEU A 1 -3.47 2.38 14.44
C LEU A 1 -4.70 2.98 15.12
N LYS A 2 -4.48 4.05 15.90
CA LYS A 2 -5.58 4.84 16.49
C LYS A 2 -6.41 5.49 15.39
N GLY A 3 -7.74 5.47 15.53
CA GLY A 3 -8.67 6.02 14.54
C GLY A 3 -9.01 5.09 13.37
N PHE A 4 -8.34 3.94 13.22
CA PHE A 4 -8.60 3.03 12.10
C PHE A 4 -10.07 2.56 12.06
N SER A 5 -10.69 2.32 13.21
CA SER A 5 -12.11 1.94 13.29
C SER A 5 -13.09 3.05 12.92
N GLU A 6 -12.61 4.28 12.79
CA GLU A 6 -13.42 5.45 12.39
C GLU A 6 -13.48 5.63 10.87
N LEU A 7 -12.60 4.93 10.13
CA LEU A 7 -12.61 4.94 8.67
C LEU A 7 -13.93 4.36 8.15
N ARG A 8 -14.46 4.95 7.10
CA ARG A 8 -15.71 4.56 6.45
C ARG A 8 -15.45 4.19 5.00
N VAL A 9 -16.08 3.13 4.55
CA VAL A 9 -16.18 2.85 3.12
C VAL A 9 -17.25 3.78 2.56
N PRO A 10 -16.99 4.50 1.45
CA PRO A 10 -18.00 5.35 0.83
C PRO A 10 -19.25 4.55 0.49
N ASP A 11 -20.41 5.02 0.96
CA ASP A 11 -21.72 4.40 0.72
C ASP A 11 -22.37 4.86 -0.59
N GLY A 12 -21.81 5.92 -1.19
CA GLY A 12 -22.34 6.56 -2.38
C GLY A 12 -23.40 7.63 -2.07
N GLU A 13 -23.66 7.91 -0.78
CA GLU A 13 -24.53 9.01 -0.41
C GLU A 13 -23.95 10.37 -0.88
N GLU A 14 -24.81 11.20 -1.40
CA GLU A 14 -24.47 12.54 -1.84
C GLU A 14 -24.36 13.48 -0.63
N ARG A 15 -23.14 13.65 -0.14
CA ARG A 15 -22.83 14.64 0.90
C ARG A 15 -22.11 15.83 0.28
N GLU A 16 -22.44 17.01 0.72
CA GLU A 16 -21.73 18.21 0.37
C GLU A 16 -20.60 18.46 1.37
N TYR A 17 -19.41 18.74 0.85
CA TYR A 17 -18.23 19.07 1.64
C TYR A 17 -17.65 20.40 1.19
N ASP A 18 -17.21 21.23 2.13
CA ASP A 18 -16.49 22.47 1.82
C ASP A 18 -15.14 22.18 1.17
N LEU A 19 -14.50 21.08 1.59
CA LEU A 19 -13.22 20.61 1.06
C LEU A 19 -13.21 19.08 0.98
N PHE A 20 -12.86 18.56 -0.18
CA PHE A 20 -12.53 17.14 -0.36
C PHE A 20 -11.02 16.98 -0.61
N ILE A 21 -10.36 16.15 0.16
CA ILE A 21 -8.94 15.83 -0.01
C ILE A 21 -8.82 14.38 -0.49
N ALA A 22 -8.33 14.19 -1.72
CA ALA A 22 -7.96 12.89 -2.25
C ALA A 22 -6.45 12.65 -2.00
N VAL A 23 -6.13 11.51 -1.40
CA VAL A 23 -4.75 11.14 -1.09
C VAL A 23 -4.44 9.80 -1.75
N ASP A 24 -3.24 9.67 -2.35
CA ASP A 24 -2.75 8.43 -2.94
C ASP A 24 -3.70 7.86 -4.00
N CYS A 25 -4.22 8.72 -4.83
CA CYS A 25 -5.22 8.38 -5.83
C CYS A 25 -4.82 8.94 -7.20
N ALA A 26 -4.34 8.06 -8.07
CA ALA A 26 -3.73 8.44 -9.36
C ALA A 26 -4.72 9.04 -10.38
N ALA A 27 -6.02 8.76 -10.25
CA ALA A 27 -7.04 9.20 -11.20
C ALA A 27 -8.40 9.29 -10.54
N LEU A 28 -9.27 10.15 -11.10
CA LEU A 28 -10.59 10.46 -10.54
C LEU A 28 -11.51 9.23 -10.44
N ASP A 29 -11.46 8.33 -11.42
CA ASP A 29 -12.27 7.10 -11.45
C ASP A 29 -11.92 6.13 -10.31
N ARG A 30 -10.71 6.24 -9.76
CA ARG A 30 -10.30 5.43 -8.60
C ARG A 30 -10.96 5.84 -7.28
N LEU A 31 -11.59 7.00 -7.23
CA LEU A 31 -12.41 7.40 -6.08
C LEU A 31 -13.68 6.54 -5.94
N GLY A 32 -14.09 5.84 -7.01
CA GLY A 32 -15.23 4.92 -6.98
C GLY A 32 -16.50 5.62 -6.45
N LYS A 33 -17.12 5.06 -5.42
CA LYS A 33 -18.34 5.62 -4.82
C LYS A 33 -18.15 6.99 -4.14
N ALA A 34 -16.94 7.45 -3.92
CA ALA A 34 -16.66 8.77 -3.36
C ALA A 34 -16.60 9.87 -4.43
N GLN A 35 -16.53 9.51 -5.72
CA GLN A 35 -16.43 10.47 -6.81
C GLN A 35 -17.55 11.52 -6.83
N PRO A 36 -18.85 11.19 -6.65
CA PRO A 36 -19.90 12.21 -6.62
C PRO A 36 -19.73 13.24 -5.51
N ALA A 37 -19.22 12.84 -4.35
CA ALA A 37 -18.93 13.76 -3.25
C ALA A 37 -17.74 14.68 -3.57
N PHE A 38 -16.72 14.16 -4.28
CA PHE A 38 -15.60 14.95 -4.77
C PHE A 38 -16.08 16.02 -5.78
N GLU A 39 -16.92 15.65 -6.75
CA GLU A 39 -17.42 16.55 -7.79
C GLU A 39 -18.30 17.67 -7.26
N LYS A 40 -19.01 17.43 -6.13
CA LYS A 40 -19.87 18.41 -5.47
C LYS A 40 -19.14 19.28 -4.43
N ALA A 41 -17.94 18.92 -4.04
CA ALA A 41 -17.19 19.65 -3.03
C ALA A 41 -16.85 21.07 -3.48
N GLY A 42 -16.96 22.03 -2.57
CA GLY A 42 -16.64 23.42 -2.85
C GLY A 42 -15.18 23.66 -3.22
N LYS A 43 -14.27 22.87 -2.65
CA LYS A 43 -12.85 22.84 -2.96
C LYS A 43 -12.35 21.41 -3.02
N THR A 44 -11.40 21.14 -3.90
CA THR A 44 -10.75 19.82 -4.02
C THR A 44 -9.25 19.95 -3.99
N LEU A 45 -8.60 19.04 -3.23
CA LEU A 45 -7.16 18.90 -3.15
C LEU A 45 -6.78 17.46 -3.47
N CYS A 46 -5.79 17.26 -4.32
CA CYS A 46 -5.15 15.95 -4.52
C CYS A 46 -3.70 16.01 -4.02
N ILE A 47 -3.33 15.05 -3.17
CA ILE A 47 -1.95 14.84 -2.72
C ILE A 47 -1.53 13.44 -3.17
N ASP A 48 -0.53 13.34 -4.03
CA ASP A 48 -0.20 12.07 -4.67
C ASP A 48 1.29 11.98 -5.07
N HIS A 49 1.76 10.76 -5.32
CA HIS A 49 3.11 10.48 -5.82
C HIS A 49 3.13 9.67 -7.13
N HIS A 50 1.98 9.31 -7.67
CA HIS A 50 1.92 8.55 -8.91
C HIS A 50 2.33 9.39 -10.12
N VAL A 51 3.34 8.95 -10.86
CA VAL A 51 3.81 9.59 -12.11
C VAL A 51 2.70 9.70 -13.16
N SER A 52 1.72 8.79 -13.12
CA SER A 52 0.58 8.79 -14.04
C SER A 52 -0.51 9.83 -13.71
N ASN A 53 -0.47 10.42 -12.51
CA ASN A 53 -1.46 11.42 -12.10
C ASN A 53 -1.26 12.72 -12.88
N LYS A 54 -2.30 13.17 -13.58
CA LYS A 54 -2.29 14.39 -14.40
C LYS A 54 -2.91 15.62 -13.72
N GLY A 55 -3.34 15.44 -12.45
CA GLY A 55 -4.04 16.48 -11.71
C GLY A 55 -5.53 16.56 -12.11
N TYR A 56 -6.41 16.14 -11.20
CA TYR A 56 -7.87 16.17 -11.42
C TYR A 56 -8.61 17.03 -10.37
N ALA A 57 -7.91 17.51 -9.35
CA ALA A 57 -8.45 18.40 -8.34
C ALA A 57 -8.23 19.88 -8.71
N LEU A 58 -8.92 20.79 -8.02
CA LEU A 58 -8.69 22.24 -8.16
C LEU A 58 -7.26 22.61 -7.73
N THR A 59 -6.76 21.94 -6.68
CA THR A 59 -5.37 22.05 -6.24
C THR A 59 -4.73 20.67 -6.24
N ASN A 60 -3.54 20.56 -6.85
CA ASN A 60 -2.83 19.29 -6.95
C ASN A 60 -1.40 19.46 -6.42
N ILE A 61 -1.00 18.58 -5.52
CA ILE A 61 0.36 18.45 -4.99
C ILE A 61 0.81 17.05 -5.35
N ILE A 62 1.48 16.94 -6.49
CA ILE A 62 1.89 15.66 -7.08
C ILE A 62 3.40 15.66 -7.22
N ASP A 63 4.06 14.68 -6.62
CA ASP A 63 5.51 14.49 -6.72
C ASP A 63 5.83 13.04 -7.07
N GLY A 64 6.09 12.80 -8.36
CA GLY A 64 6.42 11.47 -8.87
C GLY A 64 7.79 10.94 -8.45
N ASP A 65 8.64 11.77 -7.84
CA ASP A 65 9.96 11.37 -7.32
C ASP A 65 9.87 10.98 -5.83
N ALA A 66 8.76 11.29 -5.16
CA ALA A 66 8.53 10.87 -3.78
C ALA A 66 8.27 9.37 -3.69
N SER A 67 8.73 8.74 -2.62
CA SER A 67 8.56 7.31 -2.39
C SER A 67 7.11 6.89 -2.10
N SER A 68 6.29 7.83 -1.64
CA SER A 68 4.90 7.60 -1.23
C SER A 68 4.13 8.91 -1.11
N ALA A 69 2.82 8.85 -1.14
CA ALA A 69 1.97 10.00 -0.79
C ALA A 69 2.22 10.47 0.65
N CYS A 70 2.56 9.56 1.57
CA CYS A 70 2.95 9.89 2.93
C CYS A 70 4.23 10.72 3.01
N GLU A 71 5.21 10.49 2.13
CA GLU A 71 6.40 11.34 2.00
C GLU A 71 6.03 12.75 1.54
N VAL A 72 5.16 12.88 0.54
CA VAL A 72 4.65 14.18 0.09
C VAL A 72 3.96 14.92 1.23
N ILE A 73 3.11 14.23 2.00
CA ILE A 73 2.44 14.82 3.16
C ILE A 73 3.44 15.28 4.22
N CYS A 74 4.47 14.49 4.52
CA CYS A 74 5.50 14.88 5.50
C CYS A 74 6.17 16.21 5.14
N ARG A 75 6.43 16.46 3.86
CA ARG A 75 7.03 17.72 3.39
C ARG A 75 6.11 18.94 3.55
N LEU A 76 4.80 18.72 3.67
CA LEU A 76 3.80 19.79 3.86
C LEU A 76 3.55 20.11 5.34
N LEU A 77 3.92 19.21 6.23
CA LEU A 77 3.63 19.33 7.65
C LEU A 77 4.75 20.04 8.42
N ASP A 78 4.35 20.80 9.42
CA ASP A 78 5.26 21.22 10.49
C ASP A 78 5.53 20.00 11.39
N MET A 79 6.70 19.38 11.20
CA MET A 79 7.07 18.14 11.90
C MET A 79 7.05 18.29 13.42
N GLU A 80 7.23 19.49 13.98
CA GLU A 80 7.15 19.70 15.42
C GLU A 80 5.73 19.47 15.95
N LYS A 81 4.72 19.75 15.14
CA LYS A 81 3.29 19.58 15.48
C LYS A 81 2.74 18.19 15.18
N VAL A 82 3.51 17.33 14.50
CA VAL A 82 3.08 15.97 14.19
C VAL A 82 3.02 15.16 15.51
N SER A 83 1.82 14.64 15.80
CA SER A 83 1.62 13.76 16.94
C SER A 83 2.25 12.38 16.73
N ARG A 84 2.49 11.65 17.82
CA ARG A 84 2.99 10.27 17.76
C ARG A 84 2.09 9.35 16.89
N ASP A 85 0.77 9.50 17.03
CA ASP A 85 -0.19 8.69 16.27
C ASP A 85 -0.12 9.00 14.76
N ALA A 86 -0.05 10.30 14.41
CA ALA A 86 0.12 10.71 13.00
C ALA A 86 1.48 10.26 12.44
N ALA A 87 2.55 10.39 13.23
CA ALA A 87 3.88 9.93 12.85
C ALA A 87 3.89 8.40 12.60
N SER A 88 3.18 7.63 13.43
CA SER A 88 3.03 6.18 13.23
C SER A 88 2.34 5.84 11.91
N ALA A 89 1.28 6.57 11.56
CA ALA A 89 0.55 6.37 10.31
C ALA A 89 1.40 6.74 9.08
N LEU A 90 2.08 7.89 9.13
CA LEU A 90 2.96 8.36 8.05
C LEU A 90 4.15 7.41 7.84
N TYR A 91 4.78 6.96 8.93
CA TYR A 91 5.87 5.99 8.87
C TYR A 91 5.42 4.67 8.24
N MET A 92 4.25 4.17 8.65
CA MET A 92 3.67 2.95 8.08
C MET A 92 3.46 3.09 6.56
N GLY A 93 2.88 4.21 6.09
CA GLY A 93 2.68 4.43 4.66
C GLY A 93 4.00 4.48 3.88
N ILE A 94 5.00 5.21 4.37
CA ILE A 94 6.34 5.24 3.75
C ILE A 94 6.95 3.83 3.71
N ALA A 95 6.88 3.08 4.81
CA ALA A 95 7.46 1.74 4.88
C ALA A 95 6.77 0.76 3.91
N HIS A 96 5.45 0.86 3.74
CA HIS A 96 4.70 0.00 2.82
C HIS A 96 5.06 0.27 1.36
N ASP A 97 5.04 1.52 0.92
CA ASP A 97 5.31 1.90 -0.47
C ASP A 97 6.77 1.66 -0.88
N THR A 98 7.68 1.69 0.08
CA THR A 98 9.11 1.42 -0.14
C THR A 98 9.49 -0.05 0.05
N GLY A 99 8.53 -0.92 0.36
CA GLY A 99 8.81 -2.31 0.71
C GLY A 99 9.79 -2.42 1.87
N VAL A 100 9.53 -1.68 2.94
CA VAL A 100 10.44 -1.52 4.09
C VAL A 100 11.82 -1.01 3.63
N PHE A 101 11.80 0.06 2.85
CA PHE A 101 13.00 0.76 2.35
C PHE A 101 13.88 -0.05 1.39
N GLN A 102 13.33 -1.11 0.77
CA GLN A 102 14.07 -1.96 -0.18
C GLN A 102 13.89 -1.55 -1.63
N TYR A 103 12.82 -0.83 -1.99
CA TYR A 103 12.55 -0.47 -3.37
C TYR A 103 13.36 0.74 -3.82
N SER A 104 13.57 0.85 -5.14
CA SER A 104 14.38 1.89 -5.75
C SER A 104 13.84 3.31 -5.58
N CYS A 105 12.56 3.46 -5.22
CA CYS A 105 11.97 4.74 -4.87
C CYS A 105 12.45 5.30 -3.51
N THR A 106 13.13 4.46 -2.69
CA THR A 106 13.71 4.91 -1.42
C THR A 106 14.88 5.85 -1.66
N SER A 107 14.75 7.09 -1.27
CA SER A 107 15.77 8.12 -1.38
C SER A 107 16.43 8.45 -0.03
N PRO A 108 17.58 9.18 -0.02
CA PRO A 108 18.13 9.71 1.22
C PRO A 108 17.16 10.63 1.98
N GLU A 109 16.25 11.31 1.28
CA GLU A 109 15.22 12.13 1.88
C GLU A 109 14.15 11.27 2.56
N THR A 110 13.68 10.22 1.90
CA THR A 110 12.78 9.23 2.48
C THR A 110 13.30 8.73 3.82
N MET A 111 14.61 8.40 3.89
CA MET A 111 15.23 7.92 5.12
C MET A 111 15.32 8.99 6.21
N ARG A 112 15.57 10.26 5.84
CA ARG A 112 15.58 11.38 6.82
C ARG A 112 14.19 11.61 7.39
N LEU A 113 13.16 11.58 6.55
CA LEU A 113 11.78 11.73 7.01
C LEU A 113 11.36 10.56 7.91
N ALA A 114 11.70 9.33 7.53
CA ALA A 114 11.48 8.17 8.38
C ALA A 114 12.16 8.31 9.75
N ALA A 115 13.41 8.78 9.79
CA ALA A 115 14.13 9.05 11.03
C ALA A 115 13.42 10.12 11.87
N ALA A 116 13.00 11.24 11.27
CA ALA A 116 12.27 12.30 11.96
C ALA A 116 10.93 11.81 12.55
N LEU A 117 10.24 10.92 11.85
CA LEU A 117 9.03 10.27 12.38
C LEU A 117 9.36 9.35 13.56
N MET A 118 10.49 8.61 13.51
CA MET A 118 10.94 7.77 14.62
C MET A 118 11.32 8.56 15.86
N GLU A 119 11.81 9.79 15.72
CA GLU A 119 12.07 10.71 16.84
C GLU A 119 10.81 11.02 17.67
N LYS A 120 9.61 10.83 17.09
CA LYS A 120 8.33 10.91 17.80
C LYS A 120 8.05 9.68 18.70
N GLN A 121 9.05 8.81 18.90
CA GLN A 121 8.95 7.61 19.72
C GLN A 121 7.83 6.65 19.29
N ILE A 122 7.64 6.50 17.98
CA ILE A 122 6.67 5.57 17.42
C ILE A 122 7.11 4.12 17.66
N PRO A 123 6.18 3.18 17.78
CA PRO A 123 6.50 1.75 17.95
C PRO A 123 6.83 1.12 16.58
N TYR A 124 7.90 1.59 15.91
CA TYR A 124 8.19 1.26 14.52
C TYR A 124 8.40 -0.24 14.30
N THR A 125 9.01 -0.95 15.25
CA THR A 125 9.20 -2.40 15.17
C THR A 125 7.86 -3.12 15.14
N GLU A 126 6.96 -2.78 16.06
CA GLU A 126 5.62 -3.34 16.10
C GLU A 126 4.82 -3.00 14.83
N ILE A 127 4.94 -1.76 14.33
CA ILE A 127 4.30 -1.36 13.07
C ILE A 127 4.75 -2.28 11.94
N LEU A 128 6.06 -2.48 11.74
CA LEU A 128 6.59 -3.31 10.67
C LEU A 128 6.22 -4.79 10.84
N GLU A 129 6.33 -5.30 12.07
CA GLU A 129 5.96 -6.70 12.35
C GLU A 129 4.49 -6.96 12.03
N GLU A 130 3.57 -6.14 12.56
CA GLU A 130 2.12 -6.37 12.46
C GLU A 130 1.58 -6.09 11.06
N THR A 131 2.19 -5.15 10.31
CA THR A 131 1.62 -4.73 9.02
C THR A 131 2.34 -5.31 7.81
N PHE A 132 3.59 -5.76 7.95
CA PHE A 132 4.39 -6.22 6.82
C PHE A 132 4.89 -7.66 6.96
N TYR A 133 5.41 -8.02 8.14
CA TYR A 133 6.10 -9.31 8.30
C TYR A 133 5.22 -10.43 8.84
N LYS A 134 4.34 -10.16 9.82
CA LYS A 134 3.53 -11.21 10.42
C LYS A 134 2.52 -11.78 9.44
N LYS A 135 2.48 -13.08 9.37
CA LYS A 135 1.52 -13.86 8.60
C LYS A 135 0.83 -14.86 9.53
N THR A 136 -0.42 -15.16 9.26
CA THR A 136 -1.11 -16.24 9.95
C THR A 136 -0.50 -17.59 9.60
N TYR A 137 -0.77 -18.60 10.41
CA TYR A 137 -0.34 -19.96 10.12
C TYR A 137 -0.86 -20.44 8.76
N LEU A 138 -2.12 -20.14 8.43
CA LEU A 138 -2.75 -20.50 7.15
C LEU A 138 -2.10 -19.76 5.98
N GLN A 139 -1.82 -18.47 6.11
CA GLN A 139 -1.08 -17.72 5.07
C GLN A 139 0.30 -18.31 4.82
N ASN A 140 1.01 -18.74 5.86
CA ASN A 140 2.30 -19.43 5.70
C ASN A 140 2.15 -20.79 5.01
N GLN A 141 1.09 -21.55 5.32
CA GLN A 141 0.83 -22.83 4.65
C GLN A 141 0.54 -22.68 3.16
N VAL A 142 -0.35 -21.74 2.76
CA VAL A 142 -0.65 -21.52 1.35
C VAL A 142 0.52 -20.93 0.59
N MET A 143 1.33 -20.08 1.23
CA MET A 143 2.59 -19.60 0.67
C MET A 143 3.57 -20.77 0.44
N GLY A 144 3.72 -21.64 1.42
CA GLY A 144 4.55 -22.85 1.30
C GLY A 144 4.11 -23.75 0.14
N LYS A 145 2.79 -24.00 0.01
CA LYS A 145 2.23 -24.75 -1.12
C LYS A 145 2.53 -24.05 -2.45
N ALA A 146 2.27 -22.75 -2.55
CA ALA A 146 2.51 -22.00 -3.79
C ALA A 146 3.98 -22.04 -4.23
N LEU A 147 4.93 -21.98 -3.28
CA LEU A 147 6.35 -22.09 -3.56
C LEU A 147 6.74 -23.51 -3.99
N LEU A 148 6.27 -24.54 -3.31
CA LEU A 148 6.58 -25.94 -3.61
C LEU A 148 6.05 -26.37 -4.97
N GLU A 149 4.88 -25.93 -5.35
CA GLU A 149 4.24 -26.26 -6.63
C GLU A 149 4.59 -25.29 -7.76
N SER A 150 5.45 -24.31 -7.50
CA SER A 150 5.88 -23.34 -8.50
C SER A 150 6.75 -24.00 -9.59
N MET A 151 6.57 -23.53 -10.81
CA MET A 151 7.33 -23.98 -11.99
C MET A 151 8.34 -22.90 -12.39
N ARG A 152 9.56 -23.34 -12.69
CA ARG A 152 10.59 -22.46 -13.23
C ARG A 152 10.61 -22.55 -14.75
N LEU A 153 10.50 -21.42 -15.43
CA LEU A 153 10.49 -21.27 -16.88
C LEU A 153 11.62 -20.36 -17.33
N LEU A 154 11.88 -20.28 -18.63
CA LEU A 154 12.86 -19.39 -19.24
C LEU A 154 14.25 -19.46 -18.58
N ASN A 155 14.80 -20.68 -18.48
CA ASN A 155 16.06 -20.94 -17.81
C ASN A 155 16.13 -20.45 -16.35
N GLY A 156 14.97 -20.45 -15.67
CA GLY A 156 14.86 -20.05 -14.28
C GLY A 156 14.62 -18.55 -14.03
N LYS A 157 14.53 -17.75 -15.09
CA LYS A 157 14.23 -16.30 -14.99
C LYS A 157 12.78 -16.00 -14.69
N CYS A 158 11.87 -16.93 -14.95
CA CYS A 158 10.46 -16.81 -14.65
C CYS A 158 10.02 -17.92 -13.69
N VAL A 159 9.23 -17.53 -12.71
CA VAL A 159 8.59 -18.47 -11.77
C VAL A 159 7.07 -18.28 -11.86
N VAL A 160 6.34 -19.40 -12.00
CA VAL A 160 4.87 -19.38 -12.08
C VAL A 160 4.29 -20.32 -11.04
N SER A 161 3.26 -19.88 -10.34
CA SER A 161 2.49 -20.74 -9.45
C SER A 161 1.00 -20.50 -9.66
N VAL A 162 0.20 -21.56 -9.43
CA VAL A 162 -1.25 -21.54 -9.61
C VAL A 162 -1.91 -22.08 -8.34
N MET A 163 -2.83 -21.30 -7.79
CA MET A 163 -3.68 -21.69 -6.67
C MET A 163 -5.11 -21.94 -7.19
N ARG A 164 -5.58 -23.15 -7.06
CA ARG A 164 -6.94 -23.51 -7.51
C ARG A 164 -7.94 -23.29 -6.38
N GLN A 165 -9.20 -23.13 -6.72
CA GLN A 165 -10.26 -22.96 -5.73
C GLN A 165 -10.28 -24.11 -4.71
N LYS A 166 -10.15 -25.37 -5.16
CA LYS A 166 -10.07 -26.54 -4.29
C LYS A 166 -8.94 -26.48 -3.25
N ASP A 167 -7.84 -25.82 -3.57
CA ASP A 167 -6.70 -25.66 -2.66
C ASP A 167 -7.03 -24.59 -1.61
N MET A 168 -7.66 -23.49 -2.03
CA MET A 168 -8.15 -22.45 -1.09
C MET A 168 -9.21 -23.04 -0.15
N ASP A 169 -10.14 -23.82 -0.67
CA ASP A 169 -11.18 -24.49 0.12
C ASP A 169 -10.56 -25.47 1.13
N PHE A 170 -9.54 -26.23 0.70
CA PHE A 170 -8.84 -27.17 1.59
C PHE A 170 -8.17 -26.47 2.78
N PHE A 171 -7.55 -25.31 2.56
CA PHE A 171 -6.93 -24.54 3.63
C PHE A 171 -7.92 -23.61 4.37
N GLY A 172 -9.14 -23.46 3.86
CA GLY A 172 -10.14 -22.54 4.42
C GLY A 172 -9.72 -21.06 4.30
N VAL A 173 -9.05 -20.71 3.21
CA VAL A 173 -8.54 -19.37 2.94
C VAL A 173 -9.29 -18.68 1.82
N THR A 174 -9.19 -17.35 1.78
CA THR A 174 -9.77 -16.50 0.75
C THR A 174 -8.66 -15.81 -0.07
N THR A 175 -9.04 -15.06 -1.09
CA THR A 175 -8.08 -14.32 -1.91
C THR A 175 -7.25 -13.30 -1.11
N THR A 176 -7.78 -12.79 0.01
CA THR A 176 -7.05 -11.87 0.90
C THR A 176 -5.90 -12.56 1.65
N ASP A 177 -5.95 -13.88 1.82
CA ASP A 177 -4.89 -14.65 2.45
C ASP A 177 -3.74 -15.01 1.52
N LEU A 178 -3.89 -14.73 0.22
CA LEU A 178 -2.88 -14.99 -0.81
C LEU A 178 -1.87 -13.86 -0.97
N ASP A 179 -2.05 -12.79 -0.21
CA ASP A 179 -1.17 -11.61 -0.29
C ASP A 179 0.28 -11.94 0.08
N GLY A 180 1.21 -11.34 -0.67
CA GLY A 180 2.65 -11.52 -0.47
C GLY A 180 3.24 -12.76 -1.17
N ILE A 181 2.45 -13.70 -1.71
CA ILE A 181 2.97 -14.90 -2.40
C ILE A 181 3.81 -14.52 -3.61
N VAL A 182 3.30 -13.67 -4.50
CA VAL A 182 4.05 -13.25 -5.70
C VAL A 182 5.31 -12.48 -5.34
N SER A 183 5.27 -11.67 -4.28
CA SER A 183 6.45 -10.96 -3.77
C SER A 183 7.52 -11.93 -3.28
N GLN A 184 7.12 -12.96 -2.53
CA GLN A 184 8.04 -13.99 -2.07
C GLN A 184 8.65 -14.80 -3.22
N MET A 185 7.86 -15.15 -4.24
CA MET A 185 8.35 -15.82 -5.45
C MET A 185 9.41 -14.97 -6.17
N ARG A 186 9.20 -13.66 -6.27
CA ARG A 186 10.12 -12.70 -6.90
C ARG A 186 11.46 -12.60 -6.17
N LEU A 187 11.50 -12.83 -4.86
CA LEU A 187 12.75 -12.82 -4.08
C LEU A 187 13.66 -14.02 -4.35
N THR A 188 13.24 -14.99 -5.16
CA THR A 188 14.05 -16.13 -5.54
C THR A 188 15.22 -15.68 -6.42
N ARG A 189 16.46 -16.08 -6.06
CA ARG A 189 17.66 -15.67 -6.80
C ARG A 189 17.58 -16.08 -8.27
N GLY A 190 17.84 -15.12 -9.17
CA GLY A 190 17.82 -15.31 -10.62
C GLY A 190 16.44 -15.20 -11.26
N VAL A 191 15.39 -14.98 -10.48
CA VAL A 191 14.05 -14.71 -10.99
C VAL A 191 13.92 -13.23 -11.35
N GLU A 192 13.54 -12.98 -12.59
CA GLU A 192 13.25 -11.65 -13.12
C GLU A 192 11.74 -11.38 -13.15
N VAL A 193 10.94 -12.44 -13.35
CA VAL A 193 9.47 -12.37 -13.43
C VAL A 193 8.85 -13.42 -12.53
N ALA A 194 7.89 -13.02 -11.68
CA ALA A 194 7.05 -13.93 -10.90
C ALA A 194 5.59 -13.75 -11.31
N ILE A 195 4.90 -14.86 -11.59
CA ILE A 195 3.48 -14.89 -11.95
C ILE A 195 2.76 -15.78 -10.96
N PHE A 196 1.80 -15.21 -10.25
CA PHE A 196 0.91 -15.96 -9.38
C PHE A 196 -0.52 -15.83 -9.87
N LEU A 197 -1.13 -16.96 -10.17
CA LEU A 197 -2.50 -17.07 -10.67
C LEU A 197 -3.35 -17.77 -9.63
N TYR A 198 -4.57 -17.32 -9.42
CA TYR A 198 -5.54 -17.99 -8.56
C TYR A 198 -6.93 -17.96 -9.20
N GLU A 199 -7.72 -19.01 -8.93
CA GLU A 199 -9.09 -19.08 -9.39
C GLU A 199 -9.97 -18.14 -8.54
N THR A 200 -10.88 -17.44 -9.19
CA THR A 200 -11.95 -16.64 -8.58
C THR A 200 -13.30 -17.19 -9.03
N ASN A 201 -14.24 -17.31 -8.12
CA ASN A 201 -15.63 -17.68 -8.42
C ASN A 201 -16.34 -16.56 -9.20
#